data_f736427494292ea2d49e7a41ba5a8533
#
_entry.id   f736427494292ea2d49e7a41ba5a8533
#
_cell.length_a   1.000
_cell.length_b   1.000
_cell.length_c   1.000
_cell.angle_alpha   90.00
_cell.angle_beta   90.00
_cell.angle_gamma   90.00
#
_symmetry.space_group_name_H-M   'P 1'
#
loop_
_entity.id
_entity.type
_entity.pdbx_description
1 polymer ?
#
loop_
_entity_poly.entity_id
_entity_poly.type
_entity_poly.pdbx_seq_one_letter_code
_entity_poly.pdbx_strand_id
1 'polypeptide(L)'
;VWVAQAWQANPRSQMIENLKAGDMIFADLDGSGRIDDGKKTADDRGDMRIIGNSRPRYTYSGNLGFNWYGFDCSAFFQGVGRQNRYPGGNAMLFWGGFARPYASFTPIDWVDNIWTEENPDAYFPRMRGYAAQGDRSLAKVNDRYLQNLAYCRLKNLTLGYTLPAQWTTKVGMERVRFYFSGDNLLTWTKLKTKYIDPEQF
;
A
#
# COMPACT_ATOMS: atom_id res chain seq x y z
N VAL A 1 20.70 -8.39 -4.12
CA VAL A 1 22.12 -8.19 -3.83
C VAL A 1 22.41 -6.72 -3.99
N TRP A 2 22.93 -6.08 -2.94
CA TRP A 2 23.26 -4.66 -2.93
C TRP A 2 24.71 -4.50 -3.40
N VAL A 3 24.94 -3.72 -4.45
CA VAL A 3 26.29 -3.51 -5.00
C VAL A 3 26.75 -2.10 -4.68
N ALA A 4 27.36 -1.93 -3.51
CA ALA A 4 27.90 -0.64 -3.06
C ALA A 4 28.96 -0.06 -4.04
N GLN A 5 29.73 -0.91 -4.72
CA GLN A 5 30.78 -0.48 -5.64
C GLN A 5 30.26 0.16 -6.92
N ALA A 6 29.17 -0.34 -7.51
CA ALA A 6 28.59 0.23 -8.73
C ALA A 6 28.03 1.65 -8.47
N TRP A 7 27.45 1.85 -7.29
CA TRP A 7 26.99 3.16 -6.88
C TRP A 7 28.11 4.18 -6.68
N GLN A 8 29.24 3.76 -6.14
CA GLN A 8 30.41 4.61 -5.96
C GLN A 8 31.05 5.07 -7.28
N ALA A 9 30.82 4.35 -8.36
CA ALA A 9 31.34 4.68 -9.67
C ALA A 9 30.55 5.78 -10.43
N ASN A 10 29.40 6.24 -9.91
CA ASN A 10 28.61 7.28 -10.55
C ASN A 10 28.97 8.70 -10.03
N PRO A 11 29.81 9.48 -10.76
CA PRO A 11 30.26 10.78 -10.30
C PRO A 11 29.20 11.88 -10.32
N ARG A 12 28.00 11.62 -10.86
CA ARG A 12 26.92 12.61 -11.00
C ARG A 12 25.91 12.60 -9.87
N SER A 13 25.86 11.59 -9.02
CA SER A 13 24.94 11.61 -7.90
C SER A 13 25.60 12.22 -6.66
N GLN A 14 25.22 13.41 -6.31
CA GLN A 14 25.60 14.06 -5.04
C GLN A 14 25.24 13.23 -3.79
N MET A 15 24.55 12.11 -3.96
CA MET A 15 24.20 11.17 -2.89
C MET A 15 25.34 10.24 -2.50
N ILE A 16 26.37 10.07 -3.33
CA ILE A 16 27.46 9.13 -3.09
C ILE A 16 28.36 9.57 -1.97
N GLU A 17 28.65 10.86 -1.87
CA GLU A 17 29.61 11.41 -0.92
C GLU A 17 29.17 11.24 0.55
N ASN A 18 27.91 10.89 0.80
CA ASN A 18 27.33 10.80 2.14
C ASN A 18 26.60 9.48 2.44
N LEU A 19 26.87 8.40 1.68
CA LEU A 19 26.30 7.09 1.98
C LEU A 19 26.87 6.53 3.26
N LYS A 20 25.99 6.07 4.14
CA LYS A 20 26.31 5.41 5.41
C LYS A 20 25.54 4.10 5.52
N ALA A 21 25.92 3.28 6.49
CA ALA A 21 25.16 2.09 6.83
C ALA A 21 23.68 2.43 7.01
N GLY A 22 22.80 1.59 6.48
CA GLY A 22 21.35 1.79 6.51
C GLY A 22 20.78 2.67 5.40
N ASP A 23 21.59 3.28 4.53
CA ASP A 23 21.10 3.99 3.35
C ASP A 23 20.72 2.99 2.24
N MET A 24 19.77 3.37 1.40
CA MET A 24 19.33 2.55 0.27
C MET A 24 20.29 2.70 -0.90
N ILE A 25 20.65 1.57 -1.51
CA ILE A 25 21.53 1.48 -2.68
C ILE A 25 20.76 0.77 -3.81
N PHE A 26 20.88 1.30 -5.03
CA PHE A 26 20.34 0.66 -6.24
C PHE A 26 21.34 -0.34 -6.82
N ALA A 27 20.85 -1.35 -7.50
CA ALA A 27 21.68 -2.34 -8.17
C ALA A 27 21.97 -1.88 -9.60
N ASP A 28 23.22 -2.09 -10.04
CA ASP A 28 23.62 -2.03 -11.44
C ASP A 28 23.07 -3.29 -12.15
N LEU A 29 22.08 -3.10 -13.00
CA LEU A 29 21.38 -4.21 -13.66
C LEU A 29 21.96 -4.54 -15.03
N ASP A 30 22.64 -3.61 -15.68
CA ASP A 30 23.23 -3.78 -16.99
C ASP A 30 24.74 -4.06 -16.94
N GLY A 31 25.36 -3.95 -15.76
CA GLY A 31 26.77 -4.20 -15.54
C GLY A 31 27.69 -3.10 -16.07
N SER A 32 27.15 -1.88 -16.29
CA SER A 32 27.91 -0.74 -16.81
C SER A 32 28.88 -0.11 -15.79
N GLY A 33 28.76 -0.47 -14.51
CA GLY A 33 29.48 0.15 -13.40
C GLY A 33 28.93 1.52 -13.01
N ARG A 34 27.74 1.87 -13.50
CA ARG A 34 27.05 3.13 -13.19
C ARG A 34 25.56 2.83 -12.94
N ILE A 35 24.90 3.66 -12.15
CA ILE A 35 23.46 3.60 -11.96
C ILE A 35 22.82 4.73 -12.77
N ASP A 36 22.17 4.39 -13.86
CA ASP A 36 21.52 5.38 -14.73
C ASP A 36 20.24 4.85 -15.40
N ASP A 37 19.53 5.75 -16.05
CA ASP A 37 18.27 5.45 -16.75
C ASP A 37 18.51 5.07 -18.23
N GLY A 38 19.76 4.94 -18.68
CA GLY A 38 20.12 4.72 -20.10
C GLY A 38 19.49 5.79 -21.01
N LYS A 39 19.19 5.40 -22.23
CA LYS A 39 18.46 6.25 -23.19
C LYS A 39 16.95 6.18 -23.06
N LYS A 40 16.44 5.39 -22.11
CA LYS A 40 14.99 5.13 -21.91
C LYS A 40 14.31 4.51 -23.13
N THR A 41 15.04 3.72 -23.87
CA THR A 41 14.56 2.93 -25.01
C THR A 41 14.46 1.45 -24.66
N ALA A 42 13.83 0.64 -25.50
CA ALA A 42 13.76 -0.80 -25.31
C ALA A 42 15.15 -1.47 -25.33
N ASP A 43 16.06 -0.93 -26.16
CA ASP A 43 17.40 -1.48 -26.37
C ASP A 43 18.42 -0.96 -25.34
N ASP A 44 18.16 0.22 -24.77
CA ASP A 44 19.03 0.84 -23.77
C ASP A 44 18.17 1.45 -22.67
N ARG A 45 17.86 0.64 -21.69
CA ARG A 45 17.03 0.98 -20.53
C ARG A 45 17.85 1.31 -19.27
N GLY A 46 19.18 1.22 -19.34
CA GLY A 46 20.04 1.32 -18.17
C GLY A 46 19.61 0.35 -17.07
N ASP A 47 19.57 0.83 -15.84
CA ASP A 47 19.18 0.04 -14.66
C ASP A 47 17.68 -0.03 -14.42
N MET A 48 16.86 0.34 -15.41
CA MET A 48 15.43 0.27 -15.27
C MET A 48 14.85 -1.09 -15.67
N ARG A 49 13.91 -1.59 -14.89
CA ARG A 49 13.11 -2.78 -15.19
C ARG A 49 11.64 -2.57 -14.86
N ILE A 50 10.77 -3.35 -15.50
CA ILE A 50 9.34 -3.34 -15.17
C ILE A 50 9.14 -4.10 -13.85
N ILE A 51 8.73 -3.40 -12.79
CA ILE A 51 8.52 -3.96 -11.45
C ILE A 51 7.04 -4.11 -11.06
N GLY A 52 6.13 -3.51 -11.82
CA GLY A 52 4.70 -3.59 -11.54
C GLY A 52 3.83 -2.88 -12.56
N ASN A 53 2.53 -2.84 -12.29
CA ASN A 53 1.55 -2.14 -13.11
C ASN A 53 0.66 -1.28 -12.20
N SER A 54 0.54 0.02 -12.54
CA SER A 54 -0.27 0.97 -11.79
C SER A 54 -1.77 0.87 -12.07
N ARG A 55 -2.17 0.22 -13.17
CA ARG A 55 -3.58 0.01 -13.49
C ARG A 55 -4.09 -1.29 -12.86
N PRO A 56 -5.34 -1.31 -12.35
CA PRO A 56 -5.98 -2.54 -11.90
C PRO A 56 -6.02 -3.56 -13.05
N ARG A 57 -5.54 -4.76 -12.80
CA ARG A 57 -5.64 -5.83 -13.79
C ARG A 57 -6.98 -6.54 -13.74
N TYR A 58 -7.54 -6.64 -12.55
CA TYR A 58 -8.85 -7.23 -12.29
C TYR A 58 -9.60 -6.36 -11.29
N THR A 59 -10.87 -6.13 -11.56
CA THR A 59 -11.85 -5.64 -10.58
C THR A 59 -12.90 -6.71 -10.43
N TYR A 60 -13.35 -6.97 -9.23
CA TYR A 60 -14.37 -7.98 -8.97
C TYR A 60 -15.31 -7.52 -7.88
N SER A 61 -16.54 -8.00 -7.96
CA SER A 61 -17.54 -7.83 -6.94
C SER A 61 -18.45 -9.04 -6.87
N GLY A 62 -19.09 -9.24 -5.74
CA GLY A 62 -20.05 -10.32 -5.54
C GLY A 62 -21.00 -9.99 -4.41
N ASN A 63 -22.22 -10.44 -4.55
CA ASN A 63 -23.24 -10.36 -3.51
C ASN A 63 -23.64 -11.76 -3.07
N LEU A 64 -23.61 -12.00 -1.77
CA LEU A 64 -24.08 -13.22 -1.14
C LEU A 64 -25.31 -12.87 -0.31
N GLY A 65 -26.41 -13.62 -0.52
CA GLY A 65 -27.63 -13.41 0.23
C GLY A 65 -28.32 -14.73 0.54
N PHE A 66 -28.94 -14.81 1.70
CA PHE A 66 -29.82 -15.93 2.05
C PHE A 66 -30.98 -15.46 2.92
N ASN A 67 -32.07 -16.22 2.84
CA ASN A 67 -33.25 -16.06 3.69
C ASN A 67 -33.58 -17.40 4.33
N TRP A 68 -33.80 -17.41 5.64
CA TRP A 68 -34.12 -18.64 6.37
C TRP A 68 -34.93 -18.34 7.63
N TYR A 69 -36.14 -18.85 7.68
CA TYR A 69 -37.06 -18.74 8.84
C TYR A 69 -37.17 -17.32 9.43
N GLY A 70 -37.33 -16.32 8.57
CA GLY A 70 -37.44 -14.91 8.98
C GLY A 70 -36.10 -14.19 9.13
N PHE A 71 -34.99 -14.93 9.16
CA PHE A 71 -33.65 -14.31 9.03
C PHE A 71 -33.32 -14.02 7.59
N ASP A 72 -32.78 -12.85 7.34
CA ASP A 72 -32.20 -12.47 6.04
C ASP A 72 -30.77 -11.92 6.25
N CYS A 73 -29.91 -12.28 5.33
CA CYS A 73 -28.54 -11.78 5.28
C CYS A 73 -28.21 -11.38 3.86
N SER A 74 -27.54 -10.25 3.71
CA SER A 74 -26.94 -9.80 2.45
C SER A 74 -25.54 -9.28 2.74
N ALA A 75 -24.54 -9.79 2.01
CA ALA A 75 -23.15 -9.37 2.11
C ALA A 75 -22.61 -9.03 0.72
N PHE A 76 -22.20 -7.78 0.53
CA PHE A 76 -21.62 -7.30 -0.73
C PHE A 76 -20.10 -7.15 -0.58
N PHE A 77 -19.37 -7.82 -1.45
CA PHE A 77 -17.91 -7.78 -1.54
C PHE A 77 -17.48 -7.06 -2.80
N GLN A 78 -16.42 -6.27 -2.68
CA GLN A 78 -15.74 -5.63 -3.80
C GLN A 78 -14.24 -5.71 -3.61
N GLY A 79 -13.50 -5.81 -4.71
CA GLY A 79 -12.04 -5.85 -4.63
C GLY A 79 -11.35 -5.56 -5.95
N VAL A 80 -10.05 -5.35 -5.81
CA VAL A 80 -9.10 -5.16 -6.91
C VAL A 80 -8.01 -6.22 -6.76
N GLY A 81 -7.73 -6.92 -7.84
CA GLY A 81 -6.64 -7.86 -7.90
C GLY A 81 -5.50 -7.30 -8.74
N ARG A 82 -4.28 -7.39 -8.22
CA ARG A 82 -3.04 -7.05 -8.91
C ARG A 82 -3.00 -5.61 -9.44
N GLN A 83 -2.74 -4.71 -8.56
CA GLN A 83 -2.40 -3.33 -8.85
C GLN A 83 -1.19 -2.95 -8.01
N ASN A 84 -0.26 -2.19 -8.57
CA ASN A 84 0.90 -1.69 -7.84
C ASN A 84 0.93 -0.17 -7.90
N ARG A 85 1.41 0.44 -6.85
CA ARG A 85 1.67 1.87 -6.81
C ARG A 85 2.91 2.17 -6.00
N TYR A 86 3.70 3.10 -6.49
CA TYR A 86 4.80 3.65 -5.73
C TYR A 86 4.32 4.89 -4.97
N PRO A 87 4.58 5.02 -3.66
CA PRO A 87 4.21 6.21 -2.90
C PRO A 87 5.01 7.40 -3.39
N GLY A 88 4.33 8.40 -3.95
CA GLY A 88 4.98 9.66 -4.36
C GLY A 88 5.56 10.41 -3.16
N GLY A 89 6.44 11.38 -3.42
CA GLY A 89 7.09 12.15 -2.36
C GLY A 89 6.13 12.92 -1.44
N ASN A 90 4.90 13.17 -1.88
CA ASN A 90 3.85 13.80 -1.07
C ASN A 90 2.99 12.80 -0.27
N ALA A 91 3.25 11.49 -0.35
CA ALA A 91 2.59 10.48 0.47
C ALA A 91 3.09 10.55 1.93
N MET A 92 2.74 11.60 2.65
CA MET A 92 3.25 11.90 3.99
C MET A 92 2.91 10.80 5.00
N LEU A 93 1.73 10.17 4.89
CA LEU A 93 1.32 9.06 5.74
C LEU A 93 2.17 7.80 5.54
N PHE A 94 2.76 7.65 4.36
CA PHE A 94 3.67 6.54 4.07
C PHE A 94 5.13 6.89 4.38
N TRP A 95 5.58 8.09 4.04
CA TRP A 95 6.98 8.47 4.17
C TRP A 95 7.33 9.13 5.51
N GLY A 96 6.34 9.70 6.22
CA GLY A 96 6.60 10.39 7.48
C GLY A 96 7.74 11.40 7.37
N GLY A 97 8.72 11.32 8.27
CA GLY A 97 9.89 12.20 8.30
C GLY A 97 10.79 12.12 7.06
N PHE A 98 10.74 11.04 6.27
CA PHE A 98 11.45 10.96 4.98
C PHE A 98 10.89 11.90 3.93
N ALA A 99 9.59 12.29 4.03
CA ALA A 99 9.00 13.30 3.16
C ALA A 99 9.39 14.71 3.62
N ARG A 100 8.73 15.22 4.63
CA ARG A 100 8.96 16.57 5.17
C ARG A 100 9.02 16.52 6.69
N PRO A 101 10.20 16.53 7.32
CA PRO A 101 10.35 16.29 8.77
C PRO A 101 9.49 17.18 9.68
N TYR A 102 9.26 18.43 9.27
CA TYR A 102 8.45 19.37 10.06
C TYR A 102 7.00 19.55 9.61
N ALA A 103 6.59 18.86 8.53
CA ALA A 103 5.22 18.88 8.04
C ALA A 103 4.56 17.50 8.10
N SER A 104 5.28 16.48 8.57
CA SER A 104 4.82 15.10 8.65
C SER A 104 5.00 14.58 10.07
N PHE A 105 4.10 13.69 10.48
CA PHE A 105 4.28 12.89 11.68
C PHE A 105 4.80 11.49 11.31
N THR A 106 5.51 10.88 12.23
CA THR A 106 5.95 9.49 12.10
C THR A 106 5.04 8.63 12.96
N PRO A 107 4.32 7.67 12.38
CA PRO A 107 3.50 6.75 13.15
C PRO A 107 4.34 5.96 14.16
N ILE A 108 3.76 5.60 15.31
CA ILE A 108 4.47 4.96 16.40
C ILE A 108 5.04 3.57 16.00
N ASP A 109 4.30 2.83 15.20
CA ASP A 109 4.71 1.53 14.67
C ASP A 109 5.88 1.60 13.65
N TRP A 110 6.33 2.81 13.30
CA TRP A 110 7.50 3.00 12.46
C TRP A 110 8.80 2.93 13.24
N VAL A 111 8.78 3.17 14.54
CA VAL A 111 9.99 3.19 15.37
C VAL A 111 10.76 1.87 15.21
N ASP A 112 10.04 0.74 15.20
CA ASP A 112 10.64 -0.58 15.03
C ASP A 112 10.88 -0.97 13.55
N ASN A 113 10.48 -0.11 12.60
CA ASN A 113 10.60 -0.37 11.16
C ASN A 113 11.59 0.56 10.46
N ILE A 114 12.27 1.42 11.19
CA ILE A 114 13.36 2.28 10.68
C ILE A 114 14.70 1.62 11.04
N TRP A 115 15.61 1.61 10.08
CA TRP A 115 16.93 1.04 10.26
C TRP A 115 17.70 1.73 11.39
N THR A 116 18.24 0.92 12.29
CA THR A 116 19.24 1.29 13.29
C THR A 116 20.33 0.21 13.30
N GLU A 117 21.42 0.44 14.00
CA GLU A 117 22.49 -0.57 14.15
C GLU A 117 22.00 -1.82 14.87
N GLU A 118 21.02 -1.67 15.78
CA GLU A 118 20.38 -2.77 16.51
C GLU A 118 19.28 -3.47 15.67
N ASN A 119 18.75 -2.80 14.64
CA ASN A 119 17.71 -3.34 13.75
C ASN A 119 18.09 -3.17 12.28
N PRO A 120 19.09 -3.93 11.77
CA PRO A 120 19.61 -3.77 10.41
C PRO A 120 18.65 -4.27 9.32
N ASP A 121 17.66 -5.11 9.65
CA ASP A 121 16.69 -5.69 8.72
C ASP A 121 15.39 -4.88 8.61
N ALA A 122 15.34 -3.69 9.21
CA ALA A 122 14.17 -2.82 9.18
C ALA A 122 13.67 -2.53 7.77
N TYR A 123 12.35 -2.32 7.63
CA TYR A 123 11.73 -2.07 6.33
C TYR A 123 12.17 -0.74 5.70
N PHE A 124 12.21 0.34 6.50
CA PHE A 124 12.67 1.65 6.07
C PHE A 124 14.18 1.82 6.29
N PRO A 125 14.86 2.62 5.46
CA PRO A 125 16.28 2.87 5.62
C PRO A 125 16.55 3.76 6.83
N ARG A 126 17.82 4.08 7.07
CA ARG A 126 18.23 5.08 8.05
C ARG A 126 17.48 6.40 7.82
N MET A 127 16.99 7.01 8.91
CA MET A 127 16.20 8.24 8.83
C MET A 127 17.01 9.39 8.20
N ARG A 128 16.50 9.91 7.10
CA ARG A 128 17.01 11.11 6.42
C ARG A 128 15.85 11.96 5.95
N GLY A 129 15.75 13.17 6.48
CA GLY A 129 14.72 14.12 6.06
C GLY A 129 14.79 14.40 4.56
N TYR A 130 13.62 14.57 3.94
CA TYR A 130 13.46 14.83 2.50
C TYR A 130 13.98 13.72 1.57
N ALA A 131 14.32 12.54 2.06
CA ALA A 131 14.83 11.46 1.21
C ALA A 131 13.82 11.00 0.14
N ALA A 132 12.51 11.21 0.37
CA ALA A 132 11.45 10.91 -0.57
C ALA A 132 11.07 12.09 -1.50
N GLN A 133 11.81 13.21 -1.46
CA GLN A 133 11.51 14.41 -2.24
C GLN A 133 12.52 14.63 -3.38
N GLY A 134 12.06 15.25 -4.47
CA GLY A 134 12.91 15.58 -5.61
C GLY A 134 13.55 14.35 -6.24
N ASP A 135 14.85 14.43 -6.52
CA ASP A 135 15.63 13.34 -7.14
C ASP A 135 16.39 12.47 -6.12
N ARG A 136 15.96 12.46 -4.86
CA ARG A 136 16.63 11.70 -3.81
C ARG A 136 16.26 10.21 -3.84
N SER A 137 16.96 9.42 -3.02
CA SER A 137 16.94 7.96 -3.07
C SER A 137 15.55 7.34 -2.97
N LEU A 138 14.70 7.82 -2.07
CA LEU A 138 13.35 7.27 -1.90
C LEU A 138 12.32 7.85 -2.86
N ALA A 139 12.65 8.92 -3.59
CA ALA A 139 11.81 9.43 -4.67
C ALA A 139 11.93 8.60 -5.95
N LYS A 140 13.05 7.89 -6.13
CA LYS A 140 13.22 6.96 -7.26
C LYS A 140 12.41 5.70 -7.05
N VAL A 141 11.62 5.34 -8.05
CA VAL A 141 10.77 4.13 -8.03
C VAL A 141 11.66 2.90 -7.90
N ASN A 142 11.31 2.02 -6.96
CA ASN A 142 12.05 0.79 -6.68
C ASN A 142 11.09 -0.32 -6.22
N ASP A 143 11.55 -1.55 -6.20
CA ASP A 143 10.75 -2.72 -5.85
C ASP A 143 10.54 -2.87 -4.33
N ARG A 144 11.45 -2.33 -3.50
CA ARG A 144 11.34 -2.42 -2.03
C ARG A 144 10.09 -1.71 -1.49
N TYR A 145 9.81 -0.50 -1.99
CA TYR A 145 8.68 0.32 -1.53
C TYR A 145 7.48 0.32 -2.46
N LEU A 146 7.54 -0.46 -3.54
CA LEU A 146 6.38 -0.65 -4.41
C LEU A 146 5.25 -1.33 -3.64
N GLN A 147 4.11 -0.65 -3.51
CA GLN A 147 2.96 -1.15 -2.78
C GLN A 147 2.08 -2.01 -3.67
N ASN A 148 1.55 -3.09 -3.09
CA ASN A 148 0.53 -3.91 -3.72
C ASN A 148 -0.84 -3.46 -3.22
N LEU A 149 -1.63 -2.85 -4.09
CA LEU A 149 -2.96 -2.34 -3.81
C LEU A 149 -4.07 -3.38 -3.96
N ALA A 150 -3.74 -4.65 -4.10
CA ALA A 150 -4.76 -5.70 -4.14
C ALA A 150 -5.50 -5.75 -2.80
N TYR A 151 -6.82 -5.75 -2.87
CA TYR A 151 -7.68 -5.86 -1.71
C TYR A 151 -8.98 -6.59 -2.00
N CYS A 152 -9.62 -7.07 -0.95
CA CYS A 152 -11.01 -7.49 -0.92
C CYS A 152 -11.68 -6.80 0.27
N ARG A 153 -12.84 -6.19 0.06
CA ARG A 153 -13.57 -5.46 1.10
C ARG A 153 -15.00 -5.95 1.20
N LEU A 154 -15.45 -6.21 2.44
CA LEU A 154 -16.87 -6.36 2.74
C LEU A 154 -17.49 -4.95 2.80
N LYS A 155 -18.05 -4.53 1.66
CA LYS A 155 -18.57 -3.20 1.44
C LYS A 155 -19.86 -2.94 2.19
N ASN A 156 -20.73 -3.94 2.24
CA ASN A 156 -21.99 -3.85 2.96
C ASN A 156 -22.31 -5.22 3.55
N LEU A 157 -22.80 -5.22 4.77
CA LEU A 157 -23.39 -6.38 5.43
C LEU A 157 -24.73 -5.94 6.03
N THR A 158 -25.79 -6.61 5.67
CA THR A 158 -27.11 -6.43 6.29
C THR A 158 -27.57 -7.76 6.84
N LEU A 159 -27.92 -7.76 8.13
CA LEU A 159 -28.52 -8.89 8.84
C LEU A 159 -29.90 -8.44 9.32
N GLY A 160 -30.93 -9.16 8.93
CA GLY A 160 -32.29 -8.84 9.28
C GLY A 160 -33.02 -10.02 9.91
N TYR A 161 -34.02 -9.70 10.72
CA TYR A 161 -34.97 -10.69 11.23
C TYR A 161 -36.40 -10.15 11.19
N THR A 162 -37.24 -10.84 10.47
CA THR A 162 -38.66 -10.53 10.39
C THR A 162 -39.44 -11.39 11.38
N LEU A 163 -40.16 -10.73 12.30
CA LEU A 163 -40.97 -11.43 13.29
C LEU A 163 -42.08 -12.25 12.64
N PRO A 164 -42.42 -13.41 13.21
CA PRO A 164 -43.57 -14.21 12.76
C PRO A 164 -44.88 -13.40 12.86
N ALA A 165 -45.70 -13.48 11.81
CA ALA A 165 -46.96 -12.75 11.75
C ALA A 165 -47.90 -13.01 12.94
N GLN A 166 -47.83 -14.21 13.52
CA GLN A 166 -48.61 -14.60 14.73
C GLN A 166 -48.33 -13.69 15.94
N TRP A 167 -47.13 -13.07 16.01
CA TRP A 167 -46.76 -12.15 17.09
C TRP A 167 -47.14 -10.71 16.77
N THR A 168 -46.93 -10.30 15.51
CA THR A 168 -47.10 -8.90 15.10
C THR A 168 -48.60 -8.53 14.99
N THR A 169 -49.46 -9.44 14.53
CA THR A 169 -50.89 -9.20 14.43
C THR A 169 -51.59 -9.00 15.78
N LYS A 170 -51.04 -9.59 16.86
CA LYS A 170 -51.58 -9.36 18.24
C LYS A 170 -51.46 -7.93 18.70
N VAL A 171 -50.51 -7.18 18.15
CA VAL A 171 -50.28 -5.76 18.47
C VAL A 171 -50.70 -4.80 17.33
N GLY A 172 -51.47 -5.33 16.37
CA GLY A 172 -52.05 -4.54 15.26
C GLY A 172 -51.02 -4.20 14.17
N MET A 173 -49.86 -4.86 14.13
CA MET A 173 -48.84 -4.62 13.10
C MET A 173 -48.83 -5.73 12.05
N GLU A 174 -48.81 -5.39 10.77
CA GLU A 174 -48.76 -6.38 9.68
C GLU A 174 -47.40 -7.05 9.58
N ARG A 175 -46.31 -6.28 9.72
CA ARG A 175 -44.93 -6.78 9.61
C ARG A 175 -43.99 -5.95 10.46
N VAL A 176 -43.15 -6.64 11.21
CA VAL A 176 -42.03 -6.02 11.95
C VAL A 176 -40.75 -6.72 11.57
N ARG A 177 -39.76 -5.94 11.12
CA ARG A 177 -38.42 -6.42 10.77
C ARG A 177 -37.40 -5.58 11.51
N PHE A 178 -36.53 -6.23 12.24
CA PHE A 178 -35.31 -5.62 12.79
C PHE A 178 -34.15 -5.93 11.86
N TYR A 179 -33.28 -4.96 11.67
CA TYR A 179 -32.06 -5.20 10.89
C TYR A 179 -30.88 -4.40 11.43
N PHE A 180 -29.70 -4.95 11.23
CA PHE A 180 -28.42 -4.29 11.41
C PHE A 180 -27.79 -4.16 10.03
N SER A 181 -27.24 -2.99 9.70
CA SER A 181 -26.48 -2.77 8.48
C SER A 181 -25.18 -2.04 8.82
N GLY A 182 -24.11 -2.45 8.18
CA GLY A 182 -22.80 -1.84 8.32
C GLY A 182 -22.06 -1.79 6.98
N ASP A 183 -21.32 -0.71 6.78
CA ASP A 183 -20.54 -0.46 5.57
C ASP A 183 -19.05 -0.52 5.84
N ASN A 184 -18.27 -1.03 4.85
CA ASN A 184 -16.82 -1.11 4.90
C ASN A 184 -16.27 -1.82 6.14
N LEU A 185 -16.95 -2.87 6.60
CA LEU A 185 -16.68 -3.52 7.89
C LEU A 185 -15.32 -4.22 7.94
N LEU A 186 -14.91 -4.86 6.85
CA LEU A 186 -13.67 -5.62 6.79
C LEU A 186 -12.93 -5.35 5.49
N THR A 187 -11.62 -5.18 5.59
CA THR A 187 -10.75 -5.04 4.42
C THR A 187 -9.55 -5.98 4.55
N TRP A 188 -9.40 -6.86 3.58
CA TRP A 188 -8.21 -7.69 3.41
C TRP A 188 -7.34 -7.07 2.33
N THR A 189 -6.10 -6.73 2.66
CA THR A 189 -5.18 -6.05 1.75
C THR A 189 -3.75 -6.57 1.91
N LYS A 190 -2.95 -6.38 0.85
CA LYS A 190 -1.51 -6.65 0.84
C LYS A 190 -0.66 -5.39 1.06
N LEU A 191 -1.29 -4.26 1.38
CA LEU A 191 -0.57 -3.05 1.76
C LEU A 191 0.29 -3.29 3.00
N LYS A 192 1.50 -2.77 2.97
CA LYS A 192 2.44 -2.83 4.11
C LYS A 192 2.20 -1.72 5.15
N THR A 193 1.25 -0.84 4.89
CA THR A 193 0.89 0.26 5.80
C THR A 193 -0.58 0.19 6.16
N LYS A 194 -0.92 0.57 7.38
CA LYS A 194 -2.30 0.67 7.90
C LYS A 194 -2.90 2.06 7.65
N TYR A 195 -2.09 3.04 7.25
CA TYR A 195 -2.47 4.44 7.19
C TYR A 195 -2.98 4.88 5.82
N ILE A 196 -3.01 3.98 4.87
CA ILE A 196 -3.46 4.26 3.50
C ILE A 196 -4.58 3.29 3.16
N ASP A 197 -5.70 3.82 2.70
CA ASP A 197 -6.79 3.00 2.18
C ASP A 197 -6.44 2.54 0.75
N PRO A 198 -6.49 1.22 0.44
CA PRO A 198 -6.18 0.71 -0.89
C PRO A 198 -7.10 1.25 -2.00
N GLU A 199 -8.27 1.81 -1.66
CA GLU A 199 -9.18 2.44 -2.62
C GLU A 199 -8.83 3.91 -2.93
N GLN A 200 -8.12 4.59 -2.01
CA GLN A 200 -7.85 6.02 -2.09
C GLN A 200 -6.39 6.36 -2.44
N PHE A 201 -5.62 5.38 -2.83
CA PHE A 201 -4.18 5.56 -3.06
C PHE A 201 -3.86 6.15 -4.44
#